data_69ad8418fe270f552ce0f4566929bf18
#
_entry.id   69ad8418fe270f552ce0f4566929bf18
#
_cell.length_a   1.000
_cell.length_b   1.000
_cell.length_c   1.000
_cell.angle_alpha   90.00
_cell.angle_beta   90.00
_cell.angle_gamma   90.00
#
_symmetry.space_group_name_H-M   'P 1'
#
loop_
_entity.id
_entity.type
_entity.pdbx_description
1 polymer ?
#
loop_
_entity_poly.entity_id
_entity_poly.type
_entity_poly.pdbx_seq_one_letter_code
_entity_poly.pdbx_strand_id
1 'polypeptide(L)'
;MEEQTPAEQALSRSYVTADGLRFEVDRMTVEHHPDRSATLRYSLTVRRQGHPDEQWVVALPWEDKSWADVLGSPAPPPDRLRQLVHLVHTHLEEWWDTKGHNRRSAKLGRRLT
;
A
#
# COMPACT_ATOMS: atom_id res chain seq x y z
N MET A 1 12.43 -3.06 -19.82
CA MET A 1 11.24 -2.57 -19.10
C MET A 1 10.81 -3.65 -18.12
N GLU A 2 10.77 -3.32 -16.83
CA GLU A 2 10.39 -4.30 -15.82
C GLU A 2 8.88 -4.47 -15.82
N GLU A 3 8.45 -5.72 -15.86
CA GLU A 3 7.05 -6.03 -15.72
C GLU A 3 6.69 -6.10 -14.24
N GLN A 4 5.57 -5.50 -13.88
CA GLN A 4 5.05 -5.63 -12.53
C GLN A 4 4.51 -7.04 -12.31
N THR A 5 4.73 -7.57 -11.11
CA THR A 5 4.10 -8.84 -10.72
C THR A 5 2.58 -8.65 -10.58
N PRO A 6 1.76 -9.71 -10.63
CA PRO A 6 0.33 -9.58 -10.39
C PRO A 6 0.00 -8.90 -9.06
N ALA A 7 0.78 -9.13 -8.00
CA ALA A 7 0.59 -8.46 -6.72
C ALA A 7 0.83 -6.95 -6.84
N GLU A 8 1.92 -6.54 -7.49
CA GLU A 8 2.19 -5.11 -7.71
C GLU A 8 1.10 -4.45 -8.54
N GLN A 9 0.62 -5.10 -9.59
CA GLN A 9 -0.47 -4.59 -10.41
C GLN A 9 -1.76 -4.41 -9.58
N ALA A 10 -2.11 -5.40 -8.78
CA ALA A 10 -3.31 -5.35 -7.94
C ALA A 10 -3.19 -4.26 -6.86
N LEU A 11 -2.03 -4.13 -6.24
CA LEU A 11 -1.77 -3.14 -5.19
C LEU A 11 -1.60 -1.72 -5.74
N SER A 12 -1.40 -1.56 -7.06
CA SER A 12 -1.29 -0.25 -7.71
C SER A 12 -2.64 0.35 -8.09
N ARG A 13 -3.74 -0.37 -7.87
CA ARG A 13 -5.07 0.12 -8.21
C ARG A 13 -5.57 1.12 -7.17
N SER A 14 -6.16 2.20 -7.68
CA SER A 14 -6.84 3.18 -6.83
C SER A 14 -8.15 2.58 -6.31
N TYR A 15 -8.59 3.02 -5.13
CA TYR A 15 -9.82 2.51 -4.55
C TYR A 15 -10.48 3.55 -3.64
N VAL A 16 -11.74 3.30 -3.30
CA VAL A 16 -12.52 4.15 -2.40
C VAL A 16 -12.88 3.36 -1.16
N THR A 17 -12.67 3.96 0.02
CA THR A 17 -13.00 3.34 1.29
C THR A 17 -14.51 3.41 1.56
N ALA A 18 -14.97 2.67 2.57
CA ALA A 18 -16.38 2.63 2.95
C ALA A 18 -16.92 4.00 3.35
N ASP A 19 -16.08 4.88 3.91
CA ASP A 19 -16.45 6.22 4.35
C ASP A 19 -16.16 7.31 3.29
N GLY A 20 -15.89 6.89 2.06
CA GLY A 20 -15.81 7.82 0.91
C GLY A 20 -14.44 8.43 0.65
N LEU A 21 -13.40 8.01 1.36
CA LEU A 21 -12.03 8.42 1.03
C LEU A 21 -11.58 7.74 -0.26
N ARG A 22 -10.99 8.51 -1.16
CA ARG A 22 -10.40 7.97 -2.37
C ARG A 22 -8.89 7.98 -2.24
N PHE A 23 -8.31 6.79 -2.30
CA PHE A 23 -6.86 6.62 -2.39
C PHE A 23 -6.49 6.40 -3.86
N GLU A 24 -5.91 7.41 -4.48
CA GLU A 24 -5.37 7.27 -5.83
C GLU A 24 -3.91 6.89 -5.73
N VAL A 25 -3.57 5.74 -6.29
CA VAL A 25 -2.20 5.26 -6.30
C VAL A 25 -1.51 5.81 -7.54
N ASP A 26 -0.62 6.78 -7.34
CA ASP A 26 0.16 7.36 -8.43
C ASP A 26 1.32 6.44 -8.80
N ARG A 27 1.90 5.79 -7.81
CA ARG A 27 2.97 4.82 -8.00
C ARG A 27 3.04 3.86 -6.82
N MET A 28 3.34 2.60 -7.09
CA MET A 28 3.56 1.58 -6.09
C MET A 28 4.72 0.68 -6.49
N THR A 29 5.65 0.45 -5.59
CA THR A 29 6.77 -0.47 -5.78
C THR A 29 6.91 -1.37 -4.57
N VAL A 30 7.41 -2.59 -4.79
CA VAL A 30 7.74 -3.54 -3.72
C VAL A 30 9.25 -3.66 -3.66
N GLU A 31 9.80 -3.37 -2.49
CA GLU A 31 11.22 -3.58 -2.21
C GLU A 31 11.35 -4.89 -1.43
N HIS A 32 11.94 -5.91 -2.07
CA HIS A 32 12.16 -7.22 -1.45
C HIS A 32 13.46 -7.21 -0.65
N HIS A 33 13.41 -7.72 0.57
CA HIS A 33 14.58 -7.80 1.44
C HIS A 33 15.12 -9.23 1.50
N PRO A 34 16.44 -9.41 1.79
CA PRO A 34 17.06 -10.74 1.84
C PRO A 34 16.44 -11.68 2.88
N ASP A 35 15.85 -11.14 3.93
CA ASP A 35 15.19 -11.93 4.99
C ASP A 35 13.76 -12.36 4.63
N ARG A 36 13.34 -12.14 3.38
CA ARG A 36 12.01 -12.43 2.85
C ARG A 36 10.90 -11.46 3.31
N SER A 37 11.23 -10.45 4.09
CA SER A 37 10.31 -9.34 4.34
C SER A 37 10.30 -8.41 3.12
N ALA A 38 9.45 -7.40 3.16
CA ALA A 38 9.35 -6.42 2.08
C ALA A 38 8.98 -5.05 2.62
N THR A 39 9.17 -4.03 1.81
CA THR A 39 8.63 -2.69 2.05
C THR A 39 7.77 -2.32 0.85
N LEU A 40 6.51 -1.97 1.12
CA LEU A 40 5.58 -1.51 0.09
C LEU A 40 5.64 0.02 0.07
N ARG A 41 6.09 0.57 -1.06
CA ARG A 41 6.26 2.02 -1.20
C ARG A 41 5.18 2.58 -2.10
N TYR A 42 4.42 3.53 -1.57
CA TYR A 42 3.32 4.17 -2.26
C TYR A 42 3.57 5.66 -2.44
N SER A 43 3.21 6.16 -3.62
CA SER A 43 2.92 7.58 -3.83
C SER A 43 1.42 7.68 -4.01
N LEU A 44 0.76 8.39 -3.11
CA LEU A 44 -0.70 8.47 -3.04
C LEU A 44 -1.18 9.89 -3.16
N THR A 45 -2.33 10.04 -3.81
CA THR A 45 -3.17 11.24 -3.69
C THR A 45 -4.43 10.84 -2.94
N VAL A 46 -4.68 11.47 -1.81
CA VAL A 46 -5.86 11.19 -0.98
C VAL A 46 -6.89 12.28 -1.23
N ARG A 47 -8.07 11.88 -1.65
CA ARG A 47 -9.18 12.80 -1.98
C ARG A 47 -10.37 12.54 -1.07
N ARG A 48 -10.90 13.64 -0.52
CA ARG A 48 -12.16 13.65 0.23
C ARG A 48 -12.99 14.82 -0.20
N GLN A 49 -14.30 14.62 -0.27
CA GLN A 49 -15.22 15.69 -0.61
C GLN A 49 -15.11 16.83 0.41
N GLY A 50 -15.01 18.07 -0.10
CA GLY A 50 -14.94 19.25 0.75
C GLY A 50 -13.57 19.54 1.36
N HIS A 51 -12.54 18.80 0.97
CA HIS A 51 -11.18 19.00 1.45
C HIS A 51 -10.19 19.08 0.30
N PRO A 52 -9.09 19.83 0.44
CA PRO A 52 -8.02 19.81 -0.56
C PRO A 52 -7.39 18.42 -0.69
N ASP A 53 -6.96 18.10 -1.90
CA ASP A 53 -6.21 16.86 -2.15
C ASP A 53 -4.90 16.88 -1.39
N GLU A 54 -4.50 15.73 -0.86
CA GLU A 54 -3.23 15.58 -0.15
C GLU A 54 -2.37 14.56 -0.89
N GLN A 55 -1.10 14.90 -1.10
CA GLN A 55 -0.13 13.99 -1.70
C GLN A 55 0.82 13.46 -0.62
N TRP A 56 0.98 12.15 -0.59
CA TRP A 56 1.76 11.44 0.40
C TRP A 56 2.67 10.41 -0.23
N VAL A 57 3.84 10.21 0.38
CA VAL A 57 4.64 9.01 0.17
C VAL A 57 4.57 8.17 1.43
N VAL A 58 4.26 6.89 1.28
CA VAL A 58 4.04 5.97 2.40
C VAL A 58 4.88 4.73 2.18
N ALA A 59 5.65 4.35 3.19
CA ALA A 59 6.40 3.11 3.21
C ALA A 59 5.81 2.19 4.26
N LEU A 60 5.17 1.11 3.81
CA LEU A 60 4.60 0.10 4.70
C LEU A 60 5.59 -1.03 4.88
N PRO A 61 6.15 -1.23 6.09
CA PRO A 61 6.96 -2.42 6.33
C PRO A 61 6.06 -3.65 6.31
N TRP A 62 6.47 -4.64 5.52
CA TRP A 62 5.75 -5.91 5.40
C TRP A 62 6.63 -7.02 5.93
N GLU A 63 6.51 -7.26 7.23
CA GLU A 63 7.38 -8.18 7.95
C GLU A 63 6.93 -9.63 7.90
N ASP A 64 5.67 -9.86 7.55
CA ASP A 64 5.13 -11.23 7.43
C ASP A 64 5.70 -11.90 6.19
N LYS A 65 6.64 -12.78 6.43
CA LYS A 65 7.40 -13.47 5.37
C LYS A 65 6.56 -14.48 4.59
N SER A 66 5.42 -14.88 5.12
CA SER A 66 4.52 -15.83 4.44
C SER A 66 3.94 -15.27 3.15
N TRP A 67 4.01 -13.95 2.95
CA TRP A 67 3.51 -13.29 1.75
C TRP A 67 4.58 -13.09 0.67
N ALA A 68 5.83 -13.44 0.95
CA ALA A 68 6.93 -13.23 -0.01
C ALA A 68 6.65 -13.95 -1.34
N ASP A 69 6.10 -15.16 -1.28
CA ASP A 69 5.78 -15.93 -2.49
C ASP A 69 4.65 -15.30 -3.30
N VAL A 70 3.69 -14.65 -2.65
CA VAL A 70 2.59 -13.97 -3.34
C VAL A 70 3.09 -12.66 -3.96
N LEU A 71 3.87 -11.88 -3.20
CA LEU A 71 4.39 -10.59 -3.67
C LEU A 71 5.30 -10.72 -4.90
N GLY A 72 6.11 -11.76 -4.95
CA GLY A 72 7.06 -11.97 -6.03
C GLY A 72 6.62 -12.97 -7.10
N SER A 73 5.46 -13.59 -6.95
CA SER A 73 5.04 -14.67 -7.85
C SER A 73 4.49 -14.14 -9.17
N PRO A 74 4.86 -14.77 -10.31
CA PRO A 74 4.24 -14.47 -11.60
C PRO A 74 2.82 -15.03 -11.73
N ALA A 75 2.41 -15.96 -10.84
CA ALA A 75 1.11 -16.61 -10.90
C ALA A 75 0.61 -16.93 -9.47
N PRO A 76 0.34 -15.91 -8.64
CA PRO A 76 -0.12 -16.16 -7.27
C PRO A 76 -1.55 -16.75 -7.28
N PRO A 77 -1.90 -17.59 -6.27
CA PRO A 77 -3.27 -18.05 -6.14
C PRO A 77 -4.23 -16.86 -6.01
N PRO A 78 -5.35 -16.85 -6.76
CA PRO A 78 -6.26 -15.69 -6.77
C PRO A 78 -6.81 -15.32 -5.38
N ASP A 79 -7.13 -16.32 -4.56
CA ASP A 79 -7.65 -16.06 -3.21
C ASP A 79 -6.60 -15.44 -2.30
N ARG A 80 -5.37 -15.90 -2.40
CA ARG A 80 -4.24 -15.33 -1.66
C ARG A 80 -4.00 -13.90 -2.07
N LEU A 81 -4.05 -13.62 -3.38
CA LEU A 81 -3.87 -12.28 -3.90
C LEU A 81 -4.94 -11.32 -3.37
N ARG A 82 -6.20 -11.75 -3.36
CA ARG A 82 -7.30 -10.94 -2.81
C ARG A 82 -7.11 -10.67 -1.32
N GLN A 83 -6.67 -11.65 -0.55
CA GLN A 83 -6.38 -11.49 0.86
C GLN A 83 -5.26 -10.45 1.09
N LEU A 84 -4.21 -10.52 0.29
CA LEU A 84 -3.10 -9.57 0.37
C LEU A 84 -3.58 -8.14 0.12
N VAL A 85 -4.36 -7.94 -0.95
CA VAL A 85 -4.90 -6.62 -1.31
C VAL A 85 -5.75 -6.07 -0.15
N HIS A 86 -6.62 -6.89 0.41
CA HIS A 86 -7.45 -6.48 1.54
C HIS A 86 -6.62 -6.08 2.76
N LEU A 87 -5.60 -6.86 3.09
CA LEU A 87 -4.72 -6.57 4.22
C LEU A 87 -3.94 -5.26 4.01
N VAL A 88 -3.41 -5.05 2.81
CA VAL A 88 -2.67 -3.82 2.48
C VAL A 88 -3.59 -2.61 2.57
N HIS A 89 -4.81 -2.69 2.03
CA HIS A 89 -5.79 -1.62 2.13
C HIS A 89 -6.12 -1.30 3.60
N THR A 90 -6.29 -2.32 4.44
CA THR A 90 -6.52 -2.14 5.88
C THR A 90 -5.36 -1.37 6.53
N HIS A 91 -4.13 -1.73 6.21
CA HIS A 91 -2.96 -1.03 6.73
C HIS A 91 -2.87 0.42 6.25
N LEU A 92 -3.20 0.69 4.99
CA LEU A 92 -3.24 2.05 4.47
C LEU A 92 -4.31 2.90 5.19
N GLU A 93 -5.48 2.32 5.42
CA GLU A 93 -6.57 3.02 6.12
C GLU A 93 -6.22 3.27 7.57
N GLU A 94 -5.59 2.32 8.25
CA GLU A 94 -5.10 2.50 9.61
C GLU A 94 -4.03 3.61 9.68
N TRP A 95 -3.10 3.60 8.72
CA TRP A 95 -2.12 4.67 8.62
C TRP A 95 -2.80 6.03 8.46
N TRP A 96 -3.79 6.12 7.57
CA TRP A 96 -4.51 7.38 7.33
C TRP A 96 -5.22 7.86 8.60
N ASP A 97 -5.89 6.98 9.31
CA ASP A 97 -6.63 7.32 10.52
C ASP A 97 -5.71 7.83 11.64
N THR A 98 -4.51 7.33 11.71
CA THR A 98 -3.57 7.69 12.77
C THR A 98 -2.64 8.85 12.39
N LYS A 99 -2.26 8.98 11.13
CA LYS A 99 -1.45 10.07 10.53
C LYS A 99 -0.37 10.69 11.43
N GLY A 100 0.43 9.85 12.06
CA GLY A 100 1.50 10.31 12.94
C GLY A 100 1.17 10.31 14.43
N HIS A 101 -0.07 10.03 14.82
CA HIS A 101 -0.43 9.83 16.22
C HIS A 101 0.06 8.47 16.72
N ASN A 102 0.15 7.50 15.81
CA ASN A 102 0.74 6.21 16.06
C ASN A 102 2.23 6.30 15.68
N ARG A 103 3.13 5.87 16.58
CA ARG A 103 4.57 5.90 16.34
C ARG A 103 4.98 5.21 15.04
N ARG A 104 4.28 4.14 14.71
CA ARG A 104 4.51 3.38 13.49
C ARG A 104 4.15 4.21 12.27
N SER A 105 2.98 4.83 12.28
CA SER A 105 2.50 5.65 11.18
C SER A 105 3.35 6.90 10.97
N ALA A 106 3.85 7.50 12.04
CA ALA A 106 4.72 8.66 11.96
C ALA A 106 5.99 8.38 11.13
N LYS A 107 6.44 7.14 11.12
CA LYS A 107 7.61 6.72 10.34
C LYS A 107 7.25 6.25 8.93
N LEU A 108 5.98 5.97 8.67
CA LEU A 108 5.54 5.35 7.43
C LEU A 108 5.19 6.36 6.35
N GLY A 109 4.67 7.52 6.72
CA GLY A 109 4.14 8.46 5.76
C GLY A 109 4.76 9.85 5.86
N ARG A 110 4.94 10.48 4.70
CA ARG A 110 5.38 11.86 4.61
C ARG A 110 4.49 12.60 3.61
N ARG A 111 3.94 13.73 4.05
CA ARG A 111 3.12 14.58 3.20
C ARG A 111 4.02 15.42 2.28
N LEU A 112 3.65 15.49 0.99
CA LEU A 112 4.37 16.27 -0.02
C LEU A 112 3.74 17.64 -0.25
N THR A 113 2.44 17.76 -0.03
CA THR A 113 1.72 19.02 -0.25
C THR A 113 0.73 19.31 0.86
#